data_b827fef6851a9260b24792aad8e606ba
#
_entry.id   b827fef6851a9260b24792aad8e606ba
#
_cell.length_a   1.000
_cell.length_b   1.000
_cell.length_c   1.000
_cell.angle_alpha   90.00
_cell.angle_beta   90.00
_cell.angle_gamma   90.00
#
_symmetry.space_group_name_H-M   'P 1'
#
loop_
_entity.id
_entity.type
_entity.pdbx_description
1 polymer ?
#
loop_
_entity_poly.entity_id
_entity_poly.type
_entity_poly.pdbx_seq_one_letter_code
_entity_poly.pdbx_strand_id
1 'polypeptide(L)' 'MIEKDSKAYMYVVECADGSLYTGYTTDVERRLKTHNAGKGAKYTRARLPVKLLYSEAFASKPEAMSAEALF' A
#
# COMPACT_ATOMS: atom_id res chain seq x y z
N MET A 1 2.43 4.15 23.19
CA MET A 1 2.45 4.11 22.67
C MET A 1 1.91 4.30 21.75
N ILE A 2 1.73 4.23 21.48
CA ILE A 2 1.00 4.49 20.79
C ILE A 2 1.23 5.29 19.70
N GLU A 3 1.93 6.22 19.65
CA GLU A 3 2.10 7.07 18.66
C GLU A 3 2.67 6.54 17.48
N LYS A 4 3.41 5.57 17.50
CA LYS A 4 3.93 5.02 16.32
C LYS A 4 2.82 4.53 15.47
N ASP A 5 1.70 4.26 16.05
CA ASP A 5 0.60 3.76 15.28
C ASP A 5 -0.06 4.83 14.45
N SER A 6 0.29 6.08 14.64
CA SER A 6 -0.35 7.13 13.89
C SER A 6 0.32 7.37 12.55
N LYS A 7 1.44 6.72 12.27
CA LYS A 7 2.07 6.88 10.98
C LYS A 7 1.34 6.14 9.89
N ALA A 8 1.35 6.71 8.72
CA ALA A 8 0.74 6.09 7.56
C ALA A 8 1.75 6.07 6.42
N TYR A 9 1.57 5.14 5.51
CA TYR A 9 2.49 4.96 4.40
C TYR A 9 1.71 4.93 3.09
N MET A 10 2.25 5.59 2.09
CA MET A 10 1.79 5.43 0.72
C MET A 10 2.70 4.38 0.09
N TYR A 11 2.14 3.45 -0.65
CA TYR A 11 2.94 2.40 -1.25
C TYR A 11 2.50 2.14 -2.68
N VAL A 12 3.43 1.63 -3.48
CA VAL A 12 3.17 1.27 -4.85
C VAL A 12 3.63 -0.17 -5.04
N VAL A 13 2.77 -1.00 -5.58
CA VAL A 13 3.12 -2.38 -5.87
C VAL A 13 2.97 -2.64 -7.36
N GLU A 14 3.76 -3.58 -7.85
CA GLU A 14 3.66 -4.03 -9.22
C GLU A 14 2.93 -5.35 -9.23
N CYS A 15 1.91 -5.47 -10.06
CA CYS A 15 1.13 -6.68 -10.15
C CYS A 15 1.75 -7.64 -11.14
N ALA A 16 1.24 -8.88 -11.17
CA ALA A 16 1.79 -9.91 -12.03
C ALA A 16 1.70 -9.55 -13.51
N ASP A 17 0.71 -8.75 -13.88
CA ASP A 17 0.54 -8.35 -15.28
C ASP A 17 1.31 -7.08 -15.62
N GLY A 18 2.16 -6.61 -14.72
CA GLY A 18 2.96 -5.43 -14.97
C GLY A 18 2.29 -4.11 -14.63
N SER A 19 1.04 -4.14 -14.22
CA SER A 19 0.35 -2.91 -13.84
C SER A 19 0.75 -2.50 -12.43
N LEU A 20 0.50 -1.25 -12.10
CA LEU A 20 0.85 -0.72 -10.80
C LEU A 20 -0.39 -0.39 -9.98
N TYR A 21 -0.28 -0.56 -8.69
CA TYR A 21 -1.37 -0.23 -7.78
C TYR A 21 -0.81 0.61 -6.64
N THR A 22 -1.47 1.70 -6.33
CA THR A 22 -1.07 2.61 -5.27
C THR A 22 -2.10 2.59 -4.16
N GLY A 23 -1.65 2.55 -2.92
CA GLY A 23 -2.55 2.58 -1.79
C GLY A 23 -1.87 3.19 -0.58
N TYR A 24 -2.52 3.11 0.56
CA TYR A 24 -1.94 3.61 1.79
C TYR A 24 -2.32 2.68 2.94
N THR A 25 -1.47 2.62 3.94
CA THR A 25 -1.68 1.72 5.06
C THR A 25 -0.81 2.15 6.22
N THR A 26 -1.11 1.66 7.40
CA THR A 26 -0.26 1.89 8.55
C THR A 26 0.80 0.79 8.69
N ASP A 27 0.72 -0.27 7.89
CA ASP A 27 1.67 -1.37 7.96
C ASP A 27 1.85 -1.96 6.57
N VAL A 28 2.88 -1.50 5.87
CA VAL A 28 3.12 -1.87 4.48
C VAL A 28 3.36 -3.37 4.35
N GLU A 29 4.18 -3.94 5.23
CA GLU A 29 4.51 -5.34 5.13
C GLU A 29 3.29 -6.21 5.30
N ARG A 30 2.47 -5.89 6.28
CA ARG A 30 1.26 -6.63 6.51
C ARG A 30 0.29 -6.49 5.35
N ARG A 31 0.20 -5.28 4.81
CA ARG A 31 -0.70 -5.03 3.69
C ARG A 31 -0.27 -5.80 2.46
N LEU A 32 1.04 -5.88 2.24
CA LEU A 32 1.56 -6.65 1.12
C LEU A 32 1.17 -8.12 1.25
N LYS A 33 1.28 -8.68 2.45
CA LYS A 33 0.87 -10.05 2.68
C LYS A 33 -0.61 -10.22 2.44
N THR A 34 -1.40 -9.24 2.83
CA THR A 34 -2.84 -9.28 2.63
C THR A 34 -3.17 -9.31 1.14
N HIS A 35 -2.49 -8.48 0.36
CA HIS A 35 -2.70 -8.49 -1.09
C HIS A 35 -2.38 -9.87 -1.67
N ASN A 36 -1.23 -10.42 -1.31
CA ASN A 36 -0.81 -11.70 -1.88
C ASN A 36 -1.63 -12.89 -1.39
N ALA A 37 -2.36 -12.69 -0.30
CA ALA A 37 -3.28 -13.71 0.17
C ALA A 37 -4.63 -13.65 -0.55
N GLY A 38 -4.78 -12.69 -1.48
CA GLY A 38 -6.02 -12.53 -2.21
C GLY A 38 -7.10 -11.82 -1.44
N LYS A 39 -6.73 -11.13 -0.36
CA LYS A 39 -7.68 -10.45 0.51
C LYS A 39 -7.51 -8.95 0.52
N GLY A 40 -6.69 -8.44 -0.37
CA GLY A 40 -6.47 -7.00 -0.46
C GLY A 40 -7.48 -6.36 -1.38
N ALA A 41 -7.01 -5.39 -2.18
CA ALA A 41 -7.89 -4.68 -3.07
C ALA A 41 -8.40 -5.58 -4.18
N LYS A 42 -9.59 -5.29 -4.65
CA LYS A 42 -10.16 -6.06 -5.74
C LYS A 42 -9.27 -6.01 -6.97
N TYR A 43 -8.67 -4.87 -7.22
CA TYR A 43 -7.80 -4.70 -8.38
C TYR A 43 -6.63 -5.68 -8.36
N THR A 44 -5.97 -5.80 -7.19
CA THR A 44 -4.80 -6.64 -7.10
C THR A 44 -5.15 -8.11 -6.99
N ARG A 45 -6.36 -8.43 -6.56
CA ARG A 45 -6.76 -9.81 -6.32
C ARG A 45 -6.68 -10.66 -7.57
N ALA A 46 -6.95 -10.06 -8.72
CA ALA A 46 -6.91 -10.78 -9.98
C ALA A 46 -5.54 -10.72 -10.64
N ARG A 47 -4.57 -10.05 -9.99
CA ARG A 47 -3.26 -9.81 -10.60
C ARG A 47 -2.11 -10.20 -9.67
N LEU A 48 -2.33 -11.23 -8.89
CA LEU A 48 -1.30 -11.72 -7.96
C LEU A 48 -0.26 -12.54 -8.70
N PRO A 49 0.95 -12.58 -8.18
CA PRO A 49 1.40 -11.93 -6.97
C PRO A 49 1.77 -10.48 -7.21
N VAL A 50 1.77 -9.68 -6.16
CA VAL A 50 2.19 -8.29 -6.24
C VAL A 50 3.52 -8.14 -5.53
N LYS A 51 4.28 -7.14 -5.95
CA LYS A 51 5.61 -6.88 -5.41
C LYS A 51 5.73 -5.42 -5.05
N LEU A 52 6.26 -5.14 -3.87
CA LEU A 52 6.42 -3.77 -3.43
C LEU A 52 7.52 -3.09 -4.22
N LEU A 53 7.21 -1.95 -4.83
CA LEU A 53 8.19 -1.17 -5.56
C LEU A 53 8.66 0.04 -4.76
N TYR A 54 7.77 0.65 -4.00
CA TYR A 54 8.06 1.91 -3.35
C TYR A 54 7.11 2.15 -2.19
N SER A 55 7.60 2.78 -1.16
CA SER A 55 6.74 3.21 -0.06
C SER A 55 7.33 4.45 0.57
N GLU A 56 6.47 5.26 1.16
CA GLU A 56 6.89 6.49 1.80
C GLU A 56 6.05 6.72 3.04
N ALA A 57 6.70 7.10 4.15
CA ALA A 57 6.02 7.31 5.41
C ALA A 57 5.53 8.75 5.51
N PHE A 58 4.37 8.93 6.12
CA PHE A 58 3.79 10.24 6.34
C PHE A 58 3.34 10.34 7.79
N ALA A 59 3.25 11.57 8.28
CA ALA A 59 2.90 11.77 9.67
C ALA A 59 1.46 11.37 9.96
N SER A 60 0.60 11.44 8.97
CA SER A 60 -0.80 11.13 9.18
C SER A 60 -1.41 10.55 7.91
N LYS A 61 -2.52 9.87 8.10
CA LYS A 61 -3.23 9.28 7.00
C LYS A 61 -3.67 10.30 5.94
N PRO A 62 -4.17 11.46 6.31
CA PRO A 62 -4.54 12.46 5.30
C PRO A 62 -3.38 12.85 4.40
N GLU A 63 -2.17 12.93 4.94
CA GLU A 63 -1.01 13.24 4.13
C GLU A 63 -0.70 12.11 3.15
N ALA A 64 -0.82 10.88 3.62
CA ALA A 64 -0.58 9.73 2.76
C ALA A 64 -1.58 9.69 1.61
N MET A 65 -2.83 10.00 1.90
CA MET A 65 -3.85 10.01 0.88
C MET A 65 -3.59 11.11 -0.15
N SER A 66 -3.13 12.25 0.32
CA SER A 66 -2.83 13.36 -0.58
C SER A 66 -1.67 12.99 -1.51
N ALA A 67 -0.66 12.35 -0.97
CA ALA A 67 0.49 11.93 -1.76
C ALA A 67 0.08 10.90 -2.80
N GLU A 68 -0.82 10.02 -2.44
CA GLU A 68 -1.33 9.04 -3.37
C GLU A 68 -2.04 9.70 -4.53
N ALA A 69 -2.81 10.73 -4.26
CA ALA A 69 -3.54 11.43 -5.31
C ALA A 69 -2.60 12.14 -6.28
N LEU A 70 -1.45 12.59 -5.78
CA LEU A 70 -0.49 13.27 -6.61
C LEU A 70 0.41 12.32 -7.38
N PHE A 71 0.55 11.14 -6.86
CA PHE A 71 1.45 10.17 -7.46
C PHE A 71 0.88 9.64 -8.77
#